data_8ca4c81de1cf307a3abdbd0a576adb1e
#
_entry.id   8ca4c81de1cf307a3abdbd0a576adb1e
#
_cell.length_a   1.000
_cell.length_b   1.000
_cell.length_c   1.000
_cell.angle_alpha   90.00
_cell.angle_beta   90.00
_cell.angle_gamma   90.00
#
_symmetry.space_group_name_H-M   'P 1'
#
loop_
_entity.id
_entity.type
_entity.pdbx_description
1 polymer ?
#
loop_
_entity_poly.entity_id
_entity_poly.type
_entity_poly.pdbx_seq_one_letter_code
_entity_poly.pdbx_strand_id
1 'polypeptide(L)'
;VTVGKDGDDVRKGVTVILPRHPDDIYVPSYAGMHVLNGNGEVSGSYQIKDWGFINTVCFLFHSRLHKLKVKQPIALTNSCSFGIVFHSIWQWTLVRAREKNLSEYDISHNYGTPIVGETADWYLNDVHNSALETENVVEAFKNALTQEEVLEGQNGGGAGMTCHMFPGGTGTSSRVVKGNVGTEEEYTVGVIVQSNYGHTYDLHIGGVPVGDLLLKEKALDESQKVPGGKADDGSIVIILM
;
A
#
# COMPACT_ATOMS: atom_id res chain seq x y z
N VAL A 1 -8.19 -5.69 -4.60
CA VAL A 1 -8.66 -7.07 -4.86
C VAL A 1 -8.33 -7.93 -3.65
N THR A 2 -9.25 -8.77 -3.25
CA THR A 2 -9.11 -9.75 -2.17
C THR A 2 -9.32 -11.14 -2.73
N VAL A 3 -8.45 -12.07 -2.35
CA VAL A 3 -8.52 -13.50 -2.69
C VAL A 3 -8.80 -14.29 -1.41
N GLY A 4 -9.59 -15.35 -1.52
CA GLY A 4 -10.10 -16.13 -0.40
C GLY A 4 -11.60 -15.89 -0.18
N LYS A 5 -12.26 -16.83 0.44
CA LYS A 5 -13.70 -16.78 0.74
C LYS A 5 -13.91 -16.80 2.23
N ASP A 6 -15.09 -16.34 2.66
CA ASP A 6 -15.52 -16.51 4.05
C ASP A 6 -15.50 -17.99 4.43
N GLY A 7 -14.76 -18.31 5.50
CA GLY A 7 -14.54 -19.68 5.96
C GLY A 7 -13.26 -20.36 5.46
N ASP A 8 -12.54 -19.74 4.52
CA ASP A 8 -11.20 -20.21 4.13
C ASP A 8 -10.14 -19.64 5.08
N ASP A 9 -9.11 -20.43 5.35
CA ASP A 9 -7.95 -19.99 6.13
C ASP A 9 -7.01 -19.05 5.34
N VAL A 10 -7.33 -18.81 4.07
CA VAL A 10 -6.56 -17.96 3.16
C VAL A 10 -7.30 -16.68 2.84
N ARG A 11 -6.73 -15.56 3.27
CA ARG A 11 -7.23 -14.20 2.99
C ARG A 11 -6.07 -13.32 2.55
N LYS A 12 -5.87 -13.23 1.25
CA LYS A 12 -4.79 -12.44 0.64
C LYS A 12 -5.37 -11.32 -0.20
N GLY A 13 -4.63 -10.26 -0.38
CA GLY A 13 -5.10 -9.20 -1.24
C GLY A 13 -4.01 -8.22 -1.64
N VAL A 14 -4.38 -7.38 -2.59
CA VAL A 14 -3.55 -6.27 -3.07
C VAL A 14 -4.41 -5.02 -3.24
N THR A 15 -3.90 -3.92 -2.72
CA THR A 15 -4.42 -2.57 -2.97
C THR A 15 -3.46 -1.85 -3.89
N VAL A 16 -3.96 -1.37 -5.02
CA VAL A 16 -3.17 -0.57 -5.97
C VAL A 16 -3.58 0.89 -5.86
N ILE A 17 -2.58 1.76 -5.81
CA ILE A 17 -2.73 3.20 -5.74
C ILE A 17 -2.04 3.79 -6.96
N LEU A 18 -2.80 4.59 -7.71
CA LEU A 18 -2.30 5.33 -8.86
C LEU A 18 -2.16 6.80 -8.46
N PRO A 19 -0.93 7.29 -8.17
CA PRO A 19 -0.73 8.68 -7.75
C PRO A 19 -1.19 9.70 -8.80
N ARG A 20 -1.40 9.25 -10.04
CA ARG A 20 -1.97 10.01 -11.15
C ARG A 20 -2.67 9.07 -12.13
N HIS A 21 -3.48 9.65 -13.03
CA HIS A 21 -4.07 8.88 -14.12
C HIS A 21 -2.98 8.20 -14.97
N PRO A 22 -3.20 6.97 -15.46
CA PRO A 22 -2.21 6.23 -16.26
C PRO A 22 -1.75 6.96 -17.52
N ASP A 23 -2.55 7.87 -18.06
CA ASP A 23 -2.13 8.68 -19.21
C ASP A 23 -1.07 9.73 -18.83
N ASP A 24 -1.04 10.14 -17.57
CA ASP A 24 -0.03 11.03 -16.99
C ASP A 24 1.13 10.28 -16.34
N ILE A 25 1.26 8.99 -16.61
CA ILE A 25 2.28 8.10 -16.02
C ILE A 25 3.72 8.61 -16.27
N TYR A 26 3.90 9.58 -17.12
CA TYR A 26 5.19 10.17 -17.49
C TYR A 26 5.59 11.42 -16.66
N VAL A 27 4.74 11.89 -15.74
CA VAL A 27 5.05 13.07 -14.92
C VAL A 27 5.50 12.63 -13.51
N PRO A 28 6.71 12.87 -12.99
CA PRO A 28 7.17 12.46 -11.67
C PRO A 28 6.27 13.01 -10.55
N SER A 29 6.06 12.25 -9.47
CA SER A 29 5.45 12.75 -8.24
C SER A 29 6.53 12.95 -7.20
N TYR A 30 6.56 14.12 -6.59
CA TYR A 30 7.37 14.31 -5.39
C TYR A 30 6.96 13.30 -4.33
N ALA A 31 7.93 12.75 -3.66
CA ALA A 31 7.71 11.77 -2.62
C ALA A 31 8.77 11.90 -1.53
N GLY A 32 8.36 11.63 -0.32
CA GLY A 32 9.23 11.46 0.82
C GLY A 32 8.78 10.25 1.61
N MET A 33 9.65 9.69 2.42
CA MET A 33 9.30 8.60 3.29
C MET A 33 9.95 8.73 4.66
N HIS A 34 9.28 8.16 5.64
CA HIS A 34 9.78 7.99 6.98
C HIS A 34 9.64 6.52 7.39
N VAL A 35 10.64 5.98 8.07
CA VAL A 35 10.65 4.62 8.62
C VAL A 35 10.65 4.74 10.12
N LEU A 36 9.63 4.19 10.79
CA LEU A 36 9.48 4.26 12.24
C LEU A 36 10.36 3.24 12.95
N ASN A 37 10.24 1.97 12.59
CA ASN A 37 10.90 0.86 13.31
C ASN A 37 11.65 -0.12 12.39
N GLY A 38 11.61 0.05 11.09
CA GLY A 38 12.25 -0.85 10.12
C GLY A 38 11.53 -2.18 9.90
N ASN A 39 10.36 -2.38 10.50
CA ASN A 39 9.52 -3.54 10.23
C ASN A 39 8.71 -3.33 8.94
N GLY A 40 8.62 -4.38 8.13
CA GLY A 40 8.00 -4.32 6.82
C GLY A 40 8.92 -3.75 5.73
N GLU A 41 8.76 -4.26 4.54
CA GLU A 41 9.51 -3.81 3.37
C GLU A 41 8.69 -2.77 2.61
N VAL A 42 9.39 -1.77 2.06
CA VAL A 42 8.87 -0.87 1.03
C VAL A 42 9.91 -0.78 -0.07
N SER A 43 9.65 -1.45 -1.19
CA SER A 43 10.56 -1.36 -2.34
C SER A 43 10.65 0.07 -2.88
N GLY A 44 11.77 0.41 -3.49
CA GLY A 44 12.02 1.77 -4.00
C GLY A 44 12.31 2.82 -2.92
N SER A 45 12.38 2.42 -1.66
CA SER A 45 12.62 3.31 -0.51
C SER A 45 13.89 4.14 -0.65
N TYR A 46 14.99 3.55 -1.10
CA TYR A 46 16.25 4.27 -1.33
C TYR A 46 16.12 5.34 -2.40
N GLN A 47 15.40 5.06 -3.48
CA GLN A 47 15.17 6.04 -4.55
C GLN A 47 14.35 7.22 -4.05
N ILE A 48 13.29 6.95 -3.27
CA ILE A 48 12.46 8.01 -2.67
C ILE A 48 13.31 8.88 -1.74
N LYS A 49 14.15 8.28 -0.89
CA LYS A 49 15.03 9.01 0.03
C LYS A 49 16.07 9.86 -0.67
N ASP A 50 16.74 9.29 -1.68
CA ASP A 50 17.87 9.97 -2.33
C ASP A 50 17.39 11.00 -3.36
N TRP A 51 16.27 10.76 -4.03
CA TRP A 51 15.82 11.59 -5.15
C TRP A 51 14.63 12.49 -4.81
N GLY A 52 13.91 12.21 -3.75
CA GLY A 52 12.77 13.01 -3.34
C GLY A 52 11.54 12.87 -4.25
N PHE A 53 11.48 11.82 -5.05
CA PHE A 53 10.35 11.55 -5.93
C PHE A 53 10.24 10.08 -6.33
N ILE A 54 9.02 9.68 -6.67
CA ILE A 54 8.74 8.38 -7.28
C ILE A 54 9.04 8.50 -8.75
N ASN A 55 10.06 7.81 -9.23
CA ASN A 55 10.52 7.92 -10.61
C ASN A 55 10.85 6.59 -11.25
N THR A 56 10.92 6.68 -12.55
CA THR A 56 11.66 5.79 -13.42
C THR A 56 13.12 6.23 -13.46
N VAL A 57 14.04 5.31 -13.41
CA VAL A 57 15.46 5.60 -13.55
C VAL A 57 15.72 6.15 -14.95
N CYS A 58 16.03 7.43 -15.06
CA CYS A 58 16.61 8.00 -16.26
C CYS A 58 18.07 8.39 -15.96
N PHE A 59 19.02 7.56 -16.34
CA PHE A 59 20.46 7.83 -16.22
C PHE A 59 21.00 8.87 -17.21
N LEU A 60 20.14 9.51 -18.01
CA LEU A 60 20.61 10.42 -19.04
C LEU A 60 20.45 11.89 -18.62
N PHE A 61 21.47 12.39 -17.96
CA PHE A 61 21.73 13.82 -17.76
C PHE A 61 21.85 14.63 -19.05
N HIS A 62 21.74 14.02 -20.24
CA HIS A 62 22.14 14.66 -21.51
C HIS A 62 21.15 14.57 -22.67
N SER A 63 19.92 14.08 -22.52
CA SER A 63 19.01 14.09 -23.65
C SER A 63 17.93 15.19 -23.55
N ARG A 64 17.77 15.96 -24.62
CA ARG A 64 16.73 16.98 -24.81
C ARG A 64 15.30 16.40 -24.86
N LEU A 65 15.13 15.12 -24.53
CA LEU A 65 13.86 14.39 -24.51
C LEU A 65 13.36 14.26 -23.06
N HIS A 66 13.02 15.38 -22.42
CA HIS A 66 12.37 15.44 -21.11
C HIS A 66 10.94 14.83 -21.08
N LYS A 67 10.51 14.07 -22.07
CA LYS A 67 9.10 13.70 -22.26
C LYS A 67 8.71 12.29 -21.84
N LEU A 68 9.65 11.44 -21.43
CA LEU A 68 9.35 10.03 -21.18
C LEU A 68 9.85 9.60 -19.79
N LYS A 69 9.03 9.82 -18.79
CA LYS A 69 9.26 9.33 -17.42
C LYS A 69 8.07 8.48 -17.00
N VAL A 70 8.23 7.17 -16.94
CA VAL A 70 7.18 6.25 -16.48
C VAL A 70 7.10 6.31 -14.96
N LYS A 71 5.93 6.51 -14.40
CA LYS A 71 5.69 6.43 -12.96
C LYS A 71 5.36 5.02 -12.56
N GLN A 72 5.83 4.66 -11.39
CA GLN A 72 5.45 3.41 -10.80
C GLN A 72 4.19 3.59 -9.94
N PRO A 73 3.21 2.71 -10.07
CA PRO A 73 2.13 2.59 -9.12
C PRO A 73 2.68 2.17 -7.75
N ILE A 74 1.92 2.46 -6.72
CA ILE A 74 2.17 1.97 -5.38
C ILE A 74 1.21 0.82 -5.12
N ALA A 75 1.69 -0.25 -4.53
CA ALA A 75 0.85 -1.34 -4.08
C ALA A 75 1.09 -1.68 -2.61
N LEU A 76 0.03 -2.12 -1.93
CA LEU A 76 0.08 -2.65 -0.58
C LEU A 76 -0.42 -4.09 -0.60
N THR A 77 0.29 -4.98 0.09
CA THR A 77 -0.04 -6.40 0.14
C THR A 77 0.49 -7.04 1.43
N ASN A 78 0.38 -8.35 1.55
CA ASN A 78 0.99 -9.12 2.63
C ASN A 78 2.43 -9.55 2.28
N SER A 79 3.23 -9.88 3.30
CA SER A 79 4.67 -10.17 3.17
C SER A 79 4.97 -11.26 2.13
N CYS A 80 4.27 -12.39 2.17
CA CYS A 80 4.53 -13.50 1.26
C CYS A 80 4.12 -13.21 -0.21
N SER A 81 3.22 -12.25 -0.43
CA SER A 81 2.80 -11.85 -1.77
C SER A 81 3.61 -10.71 -2.36
N PHE A 82 4.55 -10.15 -1.61
CA PHE A 82 5.39 -9.03 -2.07
C PHE A 82 6.04 -9.30 -3.42
N GLY A 83 6.67 -10.46 -3.59
CA GLY A 83 7.40 -10.81 -4.81
C GLY A 83 6.52 -10.88 -6.05
N ILE A 84 5.35 -11.52 -5.95
CA ILE A 84 4.43 -11.62 -7.10
C ILE A 84 3.83 -10.26 -7.44
N VAL A 85 3.48 -9.44 -6.46
CA VAL A 85 2.95 -8.09 -6.69
C VAL A 85 4.00 -7.21 -7.35
N PHE A 86 5.23 -7.22 -6.87
CA PHE A 86 6.34 -6.49 -7.46
C PHE A 86 6.56 -6.88 -8.94
N HIS A 87 6.62 -8.18 -9.23
CA HIS A 87 6.79 -8.68 -10.59
C HIS A 87 5.62 -8.29 -11.50
N SER A 88 4.39 -8.41 -11.01
CA SER A 88 3.19 -8.09 -11.78
C SER A 88 3.08 -6.61 -12.14
N ILE A 89 3.49 -5.71 -11.23
CA ILE A 89 3.58 -4.28 -11.53
C ILE A 89 4.57 -4.03 -12.67
N TRP A 90 5.72 -4.68 -12.63
CA TRP A 90 6.71 -4.63 -13.70
C TRP A 90 6.11 -5.02 -15.05
N GLN A 91 5.46 -6.17 -15.11
CA GLN A 91 4.83 -6.66 -16.34
C GLN A 91 3.75 -5.71 -16.82
N TRP A 92 2.87 -5.23 -15.94
CA TRP A 92 1.83 -4.27 -16.29
C TRP A 92 2.42 -2.98 -16.87
N THR A 93 3.47 -2.46 -16.27
CA THR A 93 4.15 -1.25 -16.75
C THR A 93 4.75 -1.44 -18.15
N LEU A 94 5.38 -2.59 -18.40
CA LEU A 94 5.95 -2.91 -19.72
C LEU A 94 4.87 -3.07 -20.80
N VAL A 95 3.76 -3.72 -20.46
CA VAL A 95 2.62 -3.85 -21.39
C VAL A 95 2.08 -2.45 -21.75
N ARG A 96 1.85 -1.59 -20.76
CA ARG A 96 1.39 -0.22 -20.98
C ARG A 96 2.36 0.61 -21.81
N ALA A 97 3.66 0.47 -21.60
CA ALA A 97 4.66 1.15 -22.40
C ALA A 97 4.59 0.75 -23.89
N ARG A 98 4.40 -0.53 -24.16
CA ARG A 98 4.22 -1.04 -25.55
C ARG A 98 2.90 -0.57 -26.17
N GLU A 99 1.80 -0.59 -25.42
CA GLU A 99 0.50 -0.03 -25.90
C GLU A 99 0.60 1.46 -26.29
N LYS A 100 1.47 2.21 -25.61
CA LYS A 100 1.78 3.61 -25.92
C LYS A 100 2.82 3.77 -27.06
N ASN A 101 3.22 2.68 -27.72
CA ASN A 101 4.20 2.65 -28.81
C ASN A 101 5.58 3.22 -28.41
N LEU A 102 5.99 3.04 -27.16
CA LEU A 102 7.35 3.39 -26.76
C LEU A 102 8.36 2.47 -27.44
N SER A 103 9.49 3.02 -27.84
CA SER A 103 10.57 2.21 -28.41
C SER A 103 11.19 1.30 -27.36
N GLU A 104 11.77 0.18 -27.77
CA GLU A 104 12.51 -0.71 -26.84
C GLU A 104 13.65 0.03 -26.15
N TYR A 105 14.23 1.02 -26.79
CA TYR A 105 15.23 1.91 -26.17
C TYR A 105 14.62 2.72 -25.04
N ASP A 106 13.46 3.35 -25.25
CA ASP A 106 12.76 4.12 -24.22
C ASP A 106 12.33 3.23 -23.07
N ILE A 107 11.79 2.05 -23.35
CA ILE A 107 11.40 1.08 -22.34
C ILE A 107 12.60 0.66 -21.50
N SER A 108 13.72 0.29 -22.11
CA SER A 108 14.92 -0.18 -21.42
C SER A 108 15.65 0.90 -20.62
N HIS A 109 15.48 2.16 -20.97
CA HIS A 109 16.16 3.29 -20.32
C HIS A 109 15.26 4.09 -19.36
N ASN A 110 13.96 3.82 -19.35
CA ASN A 110 12.99 4.57 -18.55
C ASN A 110 12.13 3.67 -17.65
N TYR A 111 12.60 2.50 -17.29
CA TYR A 111 11.92 1.65 -16.33
C TYR A 111 12.14 2.15 -14.90
N GLY A 112 11.14 2.00 -14.04
CA GLY A 112 11.21 2.35 -12.63
C GLY A 112 11.14 1.12 -11.73
N THR A 113 11.52 1.28 -10.47
CA THR A 113 11.33 0.25 -9.46
C THR A 113 9.90 0.30 -8.95
N PRO A 114 9.12 -0.76 -9.04
CA PRO A 114 7.80 -0.83 -8.41
C PRO A 114 7.86 -0.50 -6.92
N ILE A 115 6.89 0.23 -6.43
CA ILE A 115 6.78 0.54 -5.01
C ILE A 115 5.72 -0.38 -4.42
N VAL A 116 6.18 -1.31 -3.60
CA VAL A 116 5.33 -2.26 -2.90
C VAL A 116 5.62 -2.15 -1.42
N GLY A 117 4.59 -1.84 -0.63
CA GLY A 117 4.63 -1.92 0.83
C GLY A 117 3.95 -3.20 1.29
N GLU A 118 4.47 -3.79 2.38
CA GLU A 118 3.90 -5.01 2.92
C GLU A 118 3.69 -4.93 4.43
N THR A 119 2.73 -5.72 4.92
CA THR A 119 2.52 -5.99 6.33
C THR A 119 2.29 -7.48 6.54
N ALA A 120 2.64 -8.01 7.72
CA ALA A 120 2.59 -9.44 8.01
C ALA A 120 1.20 -9.90 8.47
N ASP A 121 0.65 -10.93 7.84
CA ASP A 121 -0.71 -11.44 8.00
C ASP A 121 -0.80 -12.74 8.84
N TRP A 122 0.00 -12.87 9.89
CA TRP A 122 0.22 -14.10 10.64
C TRP A 122 -1.00 -14.66 11.38
N TYR A 123 -1.93 -13.84 11.81
CA TYR A 123 -2.96 -14.26 12.77
C TYR A 123 -4.27 -14.72 12.12
N LEU A 124 -4.67 -14.09 11.03
CA LEU A 124 -5.96 -14.34 10.37
C LEU A 124 -5.81 -15.06 9.04
N ASN A 125 -4.62 -15.58 8.75
CA ASN A 125 -4.32 -16.07 7.42
C ASN A 125 -3.31 -17.23 7.45
N ASP A 126 -3.46 -18.16 6.53
CA ASP A 126 -2.40 -19.12 6.20
C ASP A 126 -1.29 -18.38 5.44
N VAL A 127 -0.23 -18.01 6.18
CA VAL A 127 0.92 -17.25 5.66
C VAL A 127 1.61 -17.98 4.51
N HIS A 128 1.69 -19.31 4.59
CA HIS A 128 2.43 -20.13 3.63
C HIS A 128 1.69 -20.31 2.31
N ASN A 129 0.40 -20.05 2.29
CA ASN A 129 -0.40 -20.17 1.08
C ASN A 129 -0.30 -18.89 0.25
N SER A 130 0.35 -18.98 -0.92
CA SER A 130 0.47 -17.87 -1.86
C SER A 130 -0.70 -17.92 -2.84
N ALA A 131 -1.81 -17.28 -2.48
CA ALA A 131 -3.03 -17.29 -3.28
C ALA A 131 -3.13 -16.15 -4.29
N LEU A 132 -2.24 -15.14 -4.24
CA LEU A 132 -2.23 -14.04 -5.22
C LEU A 132 -1.51 -14.45 -6.50
N GLU A 133 -2.19 -14.20 -7.60
CA GLU A 133 -1.70 -14.41 -8.97
C GLU A 133 -1.54 -13.04 -9.68
N THR A 134 -0.80 -13.04 -10.79
CA THR A 134 -0.62 -11.83 -11.61
C THR A 134 -1.95 -11.21 -12.06
N GLU A 135 -2.93 -12.04 -12.36
CA GLU A 135 -4.27 -11.66 -12.80
C GLU A 135 -5.00 -10.83 -11.74
N ASN A 136 -4.83 -11.16 -10.46
CA ASN A 136 -5.42 -10.39 -9.34
C ASN A 136 -4.81 -8.99 -9.24
N VAL A 137 -3.51 -8.86 -9.50
CA VAL A 137 -2.84 -7.57 -9.52
C VAL A 137 -3.30 -6.73 -10.72
N VAL A 138 -3.43 -7.36 -11.90
CA VAL A 138 -3.97 -6.68 -13.10
C VAL A 138 -5.41 -6.23 -12.87
N GLU A 139 -6.23 -7.04 -12.21
CA GLU A 139 -7.58 -6.67 -11.82
C GLU A 139 -7.59 -5.48 -10.85
N ALA A 140 -6.68 -5.45 -9.88
CA ALA A 140 -6.55 -4.32 -8.96
C ALA A 140 -6.22 -3.01 -9.69
N PHE A 141 -5.42 -3.06 -10.75
CA PHE A 141 -5.18 -1.91 -11.63
C PHE A 141 -6.45 -1.44 -12.34
N LYS A 142 -7.26 -2.37 -12.86
CA LYS A 142 -8.54 -2.03 -13.49
C LYS A 142 -9.48 -1.38 -12.49
N ASN A 143 -9.59 -1.96 -11.30
CA ASN A 143 -10.44 -1.43 -10.23
C ASN A 143 -9.99 -0.03 -9.79
N ALA A 144 -8.69 0.24 -9.68
CA ALA A 144 -8.16 1.56 -9.34
C ALA A 144 -8.55 2.67 -10.35
N LEU A 145 -8.97 2.29 -11.56
CA LEU A 145 -9.42 3.23 -12.60
C LEU A 145 -10.94 3.41 -12.64
N THR A 146 -11.69 2.48 -12.11
CA THR A 146 -13.16 2.42 -12.27
C THR A 146 -13.92 2.44 -10.95
N GLN A 147 -13.26 2.14 -9.85
CA GLN A 147 -13.89 2.08 -8.53
C GLN A 147 -13.99 3.48 -7.93
N GLU A 148 -15.19 3.86 -7.49
CA GLU A 148 -15.45 5.17 -6.89
C GLU A 148 -15.03 5.24 -5.43
N GLU A 149 -15.04 4.10 -4.71
CA GLU A 149 -14.74 4.04 -3.29
C GLU A 149 -13.66 2.99 -3.00
N VAL A 150 -12.82 3.27 -2.01
CA VAL A 150 -11.86 2.29 -1.48
C VAL A 150 -12.58 1.44 -0.44
N LEU A 151 -12.55 0.12 -0.62
CA LEU A 151 -13.11 -0.80 0.37
C LEU A 151 -12.17 -0.89 1.58
N GLU A 152 -12.70 -0.60 2.76
CA GLU A 152 -11.96 -0.61 4.03
C GLU A 152 -11.99 -1.99 4.73
N GLY A 153 -11.24 -2.12 5.82
CA GLY A 153 -11.14 -3.33 6.63
C GLY A 153 -10.36 -4.44 5.95
N GLN A 154 -10.91 -5.64 5.93
CA GLN A 154 -10.32 -6.86 5.40
C GLN A 154 -10.31 -6.92 3.87
N ASN A 155 -10.07 -5.80 3.20
CA ASN A 155 -10.08 -5.70 1.75
C ASN A 155 -8.71 -5.30 1.19
N GLY A 156 -8.42 -5.79 -0.02
CA GLY A 156 -7.16 -5.53 -0.70
C GLY A 156 -5.97 -5.99 0.13
N GLY A 157 -4.92 -5.19 0.19
CA GLY A 157 -3.73 -5.46 1.01
C GLY A 157 -4.03 -5.59 2.50
N GLY A 158 -5.16 -5.07 2.97
CA GLY A 158 -5.61 -5.22 4.36
C GLY A 158 -6.22 -6.58 4.72
N ALA A 159 -6.42 -7.47 3.73
CA ALA A 159 -6.94 -8.80 3.99
C ALA A 159 -5.98 -9.62 4.87
N GLY A 160 -6.52 -10.26 5.90
CA GLY A 160 -5.74 -11.04 6.88
C GLY A 160 -5.02 -10.21 7.95
N MET A 161 -5.09 -8.89 7.92
CA MET A 161 -4.41 -8.02 8.88
C MET A 161 -5.21 -7.85 10.16
N THR A 162 -4.49 -7.64 11.27
CA THR A 162 -5.09 -7.35 12.58
C THR A 162 -4.70 -5.96 13.07
N CYS A 163 -5.62 -5.30 13.77
CA CYS A 163 -5.34 -4.06 14.47
C CYS A 163 -5.88 -4.18 15.90
N HIS A 164 -5.00 -4.08 16.88
CA HIS A 164 -5.31 -4.33 18.30
C HIS A 164 -5.96 -5.70 18.55
N MET A 165 -5.54 -6.72 17.80
CA MET A 165 -6.06 -8.10 17.81
C MET A 165 -7.51 -8.27 17.29
N PHE A 166 -8.08 -7.23 16.71
CA PHE A 166 -9.32 -7.30 15.94
C PHE A 166 -9.01 -7.36 14.44
N PRO A 167 -9.93 -7.85 13.59
CA PRO A 167 -9.78 -7.70 12.15
C PRO A 167 -9.55 -6.23 11.79
N GLY A 168 -8.36 -5.93 11.29
CA GLY A 168 -7.90 -4.59 10.91
C GLY A 168 -7.84 -4.42 9.39
N GLY A 169 -6.79 -3.83 8.92
CA GLY A 169 -6.46 -3.74 7.50
C GLY A 169 -6.55 -2.35 6.91
N THR A 170 -7.28 -2.21 5.81
CA THR A 170 -7.34 -0.96 5.04
C THR A 170 -8.22 0.09 5.72
N GLY A 171 -7.69 1.29 5.87
CA GLY A 171 -8.44 2.47 6.31
C GLY A 171 -8.16 3.66 5.40
N THR A 172 -9.13 4.56 5.24
CA THR A 172 -8.99 5.75 4.40
C THR A 172 -9.53 7.00 5.08
N SER A 173 -8.98 8.13 4.69
CA SER A 173 -9.52 9.44 5.07
C SER A 173 -9.10 10.48 4.04
N SER A 174 -9.90 11.53 3.88
CA SER A 174 -9.53 12.68 3.06
C SER A 174 -10.03 13.98 3.64
N ARG A 175 -9.37 15.07 3.27
CA ARG A 175 -9.76 16.42 3.65
C ARG A 175 -9.43 17.42 2.56
N VAL A 176 -10.37 18.31 2.30
CA VAL A 176 -10.12 19.49 1.48
C VAL A 176 -9.46 20.55 2.37
N VAL A 177 -8.35 21.07 1.90
CA VAL A 177 -7.59 22.15 2.54
C VAL A 177 -7.48 23.35 1.60
N LYS A 178 -7.59 24.54 2.14
CA LYS A 178 -7.39 25.77 1.36
C LYS A 178 -5.91 25.95 1.05
N GLY A 179 -5.63 26.43 -0.14
CA GLY A 179 -4.29 26.80 -0.59
C GLY A 179 -3.72 28.02 0.15
N ASN A 180 -2.83 28.74 -0.49
CA ASN A 180 -2.20 29.90 0.09
C ASN A 180 -3.22 30.99 0.46
N VAL A 181 -2.92 31.75 1.51
CA VAL A 181 -3.73 32.88 1.94
C VAL A 181 -3.92 33.87 0.76
N GLY A 182 -5.19 34.10 0.40
CA GLY A 182 -5.54 35.02 -0.70
C GLY A 182 -5.75 34.34 -2.06
N THR A 183 -5.68 33.00 -2.14
CA THR A 183 -6.09 32.24 -3.32
C THR A 183 -7.39 31.49 -3.08
N GLU A 184 -8.18 31.28 -4.14
CA GLU A 184 -9.37 30.42 -4.14
C GLU A 184 -9.02 28.94 -4.38
N GLU A 185 -7.73 28.59 -4.36
CA GLU A 185 -7.25 27.24 -4.61
C GLU A 185 -7.59 26.32 -3.44
N GLU A 186 -8.11 25.15 -3.76
CA GLU A 186 -8.37 24.07 -2.81
C GLU A 186 -7.60 22.81 -3.22
N TYR A 187 -7.09 22.11 -2.24
CA TYR A 187 -6.37 20.85 -2.42
C TYR A 187 -7.03 19.76 -1.60
N THR A 188 -7.11 18.57 -2.16
CA THR A 188 -7.57 17.40 -1.41
C THR A 188 -6.36 16.61 -0.93
N VAL A 189 -6.25 16.45 0.38
CA VAL A 189 -5.27 15.55 1.00
C VAL A 189 -5.96 14.23 1.28
N GLY A 190 -5.48 13.15 0.67
CA GLY A 190 -5.97 11.79 0.87
C GLY A 190 -4.97 10.94 1.63
N VAL A 191 -5.46 10.04 2.47
CA VAL A 191 -4.66 9.06 3.22
C VAL A 191 -5.23 7.68 3.02
N ILE A 192 -4.36 6.71 2.77
CA ILE A 192 -4.68 5.30 2.87
C ILE A 192 -3.73 4.64 3.86
N VAL A 193 -4.25 3.78 4.70
CA VAL A 193 -3.51 3.06 5.73
C VAL A 193 -3.74 1.56 5.56
N GLN A 194 -2.68 0.78 5.62
CA GLN A 194 -2.73 -0.65 5.86
C GLN A 194 -2.23 -0.90 7.27
N SER A 195 -3.13 -1.25 8.18
CA SER A 195 -2.85 -1.40 9.62
C SER A 195 -2.74 -2.86 10.01
N ASN A 196 -1.63 -3.21 10.67
CA ASN A 196 -1.36 -4.53 11.22
C ASN A 196 -0.51 -4.39 12.49
N TYR A 197 -1.10 -3.85 13.56
CA TYR A 197 -0.35 -3.52 14.78
C TYR A 197 -1.24 -3.52 16.02
N GLY A 198 -0.57 -3.52 17.18
CA GLY A 198 -1.15 -3.23 18.49
C GLY A 198 -1.77 -4.44 19.16
N HIS A 199 -1.80 -4.38 20.48
CA HIS A 199 -2.48 -5.32 21.33
C HIS A 199 -3.78 -4.74 21.86
N THR A 200 -4.73 -5.59 22.23
CA THR A 200 -6.05 -5.16 22.71
C THR A 200 -5.95 -4.17 23.87
N TYR A 201 -5.05 -4.38 24.82
CA TYR A 201 -4.88 -3.48 25.99
C TYR A 201 -4.39 -2.07 25.60
N ASP A 202 -3.79 -1.91 24.42
CA ASP A 202 -3.32 -0.60 23.93
C ASP A 202 -4.42 0.17 23.18
N LEU A 203 -5.59 -0.44 22.96
CA LEU A 203 -6.67 0.18 22.19
C LEU A 203 -7.28 1.35 22.97
N HIS A 204 -7.06 2.55 22.46
CA HIS A 204 -7.69 3.78 22.93
C HIS A 204 -8.57 4.38 21.82
N ILE A 205 -9.80 4.74 22.18
CA ILE A 205 -10.73 5.45 21.28
C ILE A 205 -11.12 6.77 21.92
N GLY A 206 -10.78 7.88 21.30
CA GLY A 206 -11.04 9.20 21.85
C GLY A 206 -10.41 9.45 23.22
N GLY A 207 -9.27 8.80 23.52
CA GLY A 207 -8.60 8.89 24.83
C GLY A 207 -9.12 7.90 25.89
N VAL A 208 -10.18 7.14 25.57
CA VAL A 208 -10.75 6.12 26.47
C VAL A 208 -10.00 4.80 26.26
N PRO A 209 -9.50 4.13 27.31
CA PRO A 209 -8.79 2.84 27.23
C PRO A 209 -9.79 1.68 26.99
N VAL A 210 -10.38 1.65 25.80
CA VAL A 210 -11.44 0.69 25.44
C VAL A 210 -10.96 -0.76 25.54
N GLY A 211 -9.73 -1.03 25.14
CA GLY A 211 -9.14 -2.35 25.22
C GLY A 211 -9.09 -2.90 26.64
N ASP A 212 -8.65 -2.08 27.60
CA ASP A 212 -8.64 -2.43 29.01
C ASP A 212 -10.05 -2.70 29.57
N LEU A 213 -11.04 -1.92 29.15
CA LEU A 213 -12.42 -2.11 29.57
C LEU A 213 -12.95 -3.45 29.05
N LEU A 214 -12.75 -3.75 27.77
CA LEU A 214 -13.16 -5.03 27.18
C LEU A 214 -12.53 -6.24 27.84
N LEU A 215 -11.25 -6.15 28.20
CA LEU A 215 -10.53 -7.23 28.90
C LEU A 215 -11.03 -7.42 30.33
N LYS A 216 -11.38 -6.33 31.04
CA LYS A 216 -11.92 -6.37 32.42
C LYS A 216 -13.34 -6.93 32.47
N GLU A 217 -14.16 -6.60 31.52
CA GLU A 217 -15.53 -7.11 31.41
C GLU A 217 -15.59 -8.57 30.96
N LYS A 218 -14.45 -9.21 30.70
CA LYS A 218 -14.34 -10.55 30.11
C LYS A 218 -15.13 -10.70 28.80
N ALA A 219 -15.38 -9.59 28.13
CA ALA A 219 -16.00 -9.57 26.82
C ALA A 219 -15.12 -10.22 25.74
N LEU A 220 -13.82 -10.40 26.05
CA LEU A 220 -12.83 -11.03 25.20
C LEU A 220 -12.27 -12.28 25.88
N ASP A 221 -12.14 -13.36 25.12
CA ASP A 221 -11.52 -14.61 25.59
C ASP A 221 -10.05 -14.38 25.95
N GLU A 222 -9.54 -15.08 26.98
CA GLU A 222 -8.13 -15.07 27.35
C GLU A 222 -7.20 -15.53 26.22
N SER A 223 -7.70 -16.29 25.25
CA SER A 223 -6.96 -16.69 24.05
C SER A 223 -6.55 -15.48 23.17
N GLN A 224 -7.22 -14.35 23.32
CA GLN A 224 -6.85 -13.09 22.66
C GLN A 224 -5.72 -12.34 23.38
N LYS A 225 -5.30 -12.82 24.53
CA LYS A 225 -4.04 -12.43 25.14
C LYS A 225 -2.92 -13.20 24.47
N VAL A 226 -2.41 -12.70 23.35
CA VAL A 226 -1.31 -13.34 22.63
C VAL A 226 -0.09 -13.42 23.55
N PRO A 227 0.40 -14.62 23.86
CA PRO A 227 1.61 -14.77 24.66
C PRO A 227 2.81 -14.29 23.81
N GLY A 228 3.50 -13.28 24.28
CA GLY A 228 4.88 -13.06 23.93
C GLY A 228 5.21 -12.25 22.69
N GLY A 229 4.26 -11.49 22.13
CA GLY A 229 4.63 -10.42 21.21
C GLY A 229 5.45 -9.36 21.97
N LYS A 230 6.61 -8.98 21.44
CA LYS A 230 7.32 -7.83 21.98
C LYS A 230 6.46 -6.59 21.74
N ALA A 231 6.52 -5.63 22.66
CA ALA A 231 5.76 -4.37 22.56
C ALA A 231 5.98 -3.60 21.22
N ASP A 232 6.98 -4.01 20.47
CA ASP A 232 7.42 -3.38 19.22
C ASP A 232 7.01 -4.20 17.98
N ASP A 233 6.27 -5.29 18.12
CA ASP A 233 5.82 -6.12 17.00
C ASP A 233 4.58 -5.49 16.36
N GLY A 234 4.70 -5.08 15.13
CA GLY A 234 3.62 -4.53 14.34
C GLY A 234 4.15 -3.87 13.07
N SER A 235 3.29 -3.79 12.09
CA SER A 235 3.59 -3.14 10.81
C SER A 235 2.43 -2.24 10.40
N ILE A 236 2.76 -1.07 9.90
CA ILE A 236 1.81 -0.10 9.38
C ILE A 236 2.42 0.57 8.16
N VAL A 237 1.66 0.66 7.09
CA VAL A 237 2.03 1.47 5.93
C VAL A 237 0.99 2.56 5.76
N ILE A 238 1.45 3.81 5.73
CA ILE A 238 0.62 4.99 5.56
C ILE A 238 1.07 5.70 4.29
N ILE A 239 0.15 5.93 3.37
CA ILE A 239 0.38 6.67 2.14
C ILE A 239 -0.48 7.93 2.18
N LEU A 240 0.19 9.06 2.10
CA LEU A 240 -0.41 10.38 2.04
C LEU A 240 -0.25 10.96 0.64
N MET A 241 -1.32 11.44 0.07
CA MET A 241 -1.35 12.05 -1.26
C MET A 241 -2.08 13.38 -1.24
#